data_aad6493286d739270acb31021e7d754e
#
_entry.id   aad6493286d739270acb31021e7d754e
#
_cell.length_a   1.000
_cell.length_b   1.000
_cell.length_c   1.000
_cell.angle_alpha   90.00
_cell.angle_beta   90.00
_cell.angle_gamma   90.00
#
_symmetry.space_group_name_H-M   'P 1'
#
loop_
_entity.id
_entity.type
_entity.pdbx_description
1 polymer ?
#
loop_
_entity_poly.entity_id
_entity_poly.type
_entity_poly.pdbx_seq_one_letter_code
_entity_poly.pdbx_strand_id
1 'polypeptide(L)'
;MNKHGAQNTGKTIKRILSYMKKYKFRFIFVLICILLSAVANVAGSMFIGTLIDDYITPLLGSTNPVFTGLLKAICVMGIVYLVGILATLFYNRTMVSIAQGVLKKIRDDMFTHMQKLPIKHFDTHTHGDIMSYYTNDTDTLRQMMAQSIPQMFSSAVTIISVVVAMFISNVYLAIFVLVFATCMMFVTKKIAGASGRFFVKQQQSIGKVNGYIEEMINGQKVVKVFCHEEHSKEDFDKINEELCENATEANKYANILMPIMANLGNLQYVLIAIIGGALALNGVAGLTLGVIASFLQLSKSFTMPINQISQQLNSIVMALAGAERIFNLMDEEVEQDNGDVTLVNVKYDRNDNIVETEEKTYMWAWKEVQKDGSVKYTRLTGEVKFFDVDFGYNPEKIVLHDITLYADHGEKVAFVGATGAGKTTITNLINRFYDIADGTITYDGININRIKKKDLRRSLGIVLQDTNLFTGTIKENIRYGNLDATDEEVYAAARLANADEFINMLPDGYDTVISGDGGSLSQGQRQLLSIARAAVADPPVMILDEATSSIDTRTEAIVQRGMDALMTGRTVFVIAHRLSTVRNSDVIMVLELGRIIERGNHEQLISQKGKYYQLYTGAFELE
;
A
#
# COMPACT_ATOMS: atom_id res chain seq x y z
N MET A 1 21.93 1.74 10.89
CA MET A 1 21.62 2.38 9.60
C MET A 1 22.45 1.67 8.54
N ASN A 2 21.82 0.78 7.77
CA ASN A 2 22.49 -0.05 6.76
C ASN A 2 22.96 0.81 5.57
N LYS A 3 24.16 0.53 5.07
CA LYS A 3 24.78 1.18 3.91
C LYS A 3 23.97 1.10 2.60
N HIS A 4 22.87 0.34 2.56
CA HIS A 4 21.97 0.26 1.40
C HIS A 4 21.05 1.48 1.22
N GLY A 5 20.78 2.27 2.26
CA GLY A 5 19.89 3.44 2.17
C GLY A 5 20.43 4.63 1.37
N ALA A 6 21.74 4.74 1.19
CA ALA A 6 22.31 5.91 0.52
C ALA A 6 22.35 5.80 -1.02
N GLN A 7 22.34 4.59 -1.59
CA GLN A 7 22.47 4.39 -3.04
C GLN A 7 21.19 4.65 -3.84
N ASN A 8 20.00 4.51 -3.21
CA ASN A 8 18.72 4.65 -3.91
C ASN A 8 18.06 6.03 -3.79
N THR A 9 18.49 6.87 -2.83
CA THR A 9 17.86 8.18 -2.57
C THR A 9 17.87 9.09 -3.80
N GLY A 10 18.97 9.10 -4.56
CA GLY A 10 19.08 9.90 -5.80
C GLY A 10 18.12 9.42 -6.90
N LYS A 11 17.93 8.11 -7.05
CA LYS A 11 17.00 7.51 -8.01
C LYS A 11 15.55 7.85 -7.61
N THR A 12 15.24 7.75 -6.31
CA THR A 12 13.92 8.08 -5.74
C THR A 12 13.57 9.55 -5.97
N ILE A 13 14.49 10.48 -5.68
CA ILE A 13 14.30 11.93 -5.93
C ILE A 13 14.07 12.19 -7.42
N LYS A 14 14.89 11.61 -8.30
CA LYS A 14 14.74 11.78 -9.75
C LYS A 14 13.37 11.28 -10.23
N ARG A 15 12.87 10.19 -9.67
CA ARG A 15 11.55 9.64 -10.02
C ARG A 15 10.42 10.53 -9.52
N ILE A 16 10.49 11.07 -8.31
CA ILE A 16 9.53 12.07 -7.80
C ILE A 16 9.51 13.31 -8.70
N LEU A 17 10.69 13.83 -9.05
CA LEU A 17 10.80 14.99 -9.96
C LEU A 17 10.22 14.69 -11.36
N SER A 18 10.34 13.46 -11.84
CA SER A 18 9.71 13.02 -13.08
C SER A 18 8.18 13.16 -13.03
N TYR A 19 7.53 12.76 -11.93
CA TYR A 19 6.09 12.98 -11.73
C TYR A 19 5.72 14.46 -11.64
N MET A 20 6.59 15.28 -11.05
CA MET A 20 6.39 16.73 -10.97
C MET A 20 6.57 17.46 -12.30
N LYS A 21 7.28 16.87 -13.28
CA LYS A 21 7.59 17.50 -14.58
C LYS A 21 6.35 18.00 -15.33
N LYS A 22 5.21 17.31 -15.19
CA LYS A 22 3.93 17.74 -15.76
C LYS A 22 3.48 19.11 -15.23
N TYR A 23 3.87 19.46 -14.01
CA TYR A 23 3.45 20.69 -13.33
C TYR A 23 4.53 21.78 -13.32
N LYS A 24 5.56 21.70 -14.19
CA LYS A 24 6.74 22.58 -14.19
C LYS A 24 6.40 24.08 -14.19
N PHE A 25 5.42 24.51 -14.98
CA PHE A 25 5.01 25.94 -15.03
C PHE A 25 4.35 26.39 -13.73
N ARG A 26 3.50 25.54 -13.14
CA ARG A 26 2.89 25.84 -11.83
C ARG A 26 3.95 25.88 -10.73
N PHE A 27 4.97 25.01 -10.81
CA PHE A 27 6.08 25.01 -9.84
C PHE A 27 6.95 26.25 -9.97
N ILE A 28 7.24 26.72 -11.19
CA ILE A 28 7.93 28.01 -11.41
C ILE A 28 7.10 29.17 -10.83
N PHE A 29 5.81 29.20 -11.02
CA PHE A 29 4.93 30.19 -10.41
C PHE A 29 5.01 30.16 -8.89
N VAL A 30 5.05 28.97 -8.27
CA VAL A 30 5.26 28.82 -6.81
C VAL A 30 6.57 29.45 -6.38
N LEU A 31 7.67 29.20 -7.08
CA LEU A 31 8.97 29.78 -6.77
C LEU A 31 8.98 31.31 -6.83
N ILE A 32 8.32 31.88 -7.85
CA ILE A 32 8.16 33.34 -7.98
C ILE A 32 7.34 33.89 -6.80
N CYS A 33 6.24 33.27 -6.44
CA CYS A 33 5.43 33.68 -5.30
C CYS A 33 6.20 33.59 -3.97
N ILE A 34 7.00 32.55 -3.77
CA ILE A 34 7.88 32.41 -2.60
C ILE A 34 8.88 33.58 -2.53
N LEU A 35 9.51 33.90 -3.67
CA LEU A 35 10.46 35.01 -3.75
C LEU A 35 9.77 36.35 -3.41
N LEU A 36 8.61 36.62 -4.00
CA LEU A 36 7.83 37.83 -3.71
C LEU A 36 7.45 37.92 -2.22
N SER A 37 7.00 36.84 -1.62
CA SER A 37 6.65 36.80 -0.19
C SER A 37 7.87 37.05 0.69
N ALA A 38 9.02 36.44 0.40
CA ALA A 38 10.25 36.64 1.15
C ALA A 38 10.76 38.08 1.05
N VAL A 39 10.75 38.65 -0.16
CA VAL A 39 11.15 40.07 -0.38
C VAL A 39 10.21 41.03 0.36
N ALA A 40 8.90 40.78 0.34
CA ALA A 40 7.93 41.60 1.07
C ALA A 40 8.19 41.59 2.59
N ASN A 41 8.52 40.43 3.16
CA ASN A 41 8.87 40.32 4.59
C ASN A 41 10.16 41.06 4.94
N VAL A 42 11.19 40.95 4.10
CA VAL A 42 12.46 41.64 4.32
C VAL A 42 12.31 43.15 4.15
N ALA A 43 11.57 43.58 3.11
CA ALA A 43 11.25 45.00 2.88
C ALA A 43 10.53 45.61 4.09
N GLY A 44 9.59 44.84 4.71
CA GLY A 44 8.93 45.28 5.94
C GLY A 44 9.87 45.45 7.12
N SER A 45 10.86 44.58 7.24
CA SER A 45 11.87 44.70 8.32
C SER A 45 12.81 45.91 8.10
N MET A 46 13.18 46.20 6.85
CA MET A 46 14.00 47.36 6.50
C MET A 46 13.20 48.67 6.58
N PHE A 47 11.90 48.65 6.26
CA PHE A 47 11.02 49.81 6.30
C PHE A 47 10.93 50.44 7.70
N ILE A 48 11.11 49.64 8.77
CA ILE A 48 11.14 50.15 10.14
C ILE A 48 12.25 51.22 10.29
N GLY A 49 13.42 50.99 9.70
CA GLY A 49 14.51 51.96 9.70
C GLY A 49 14.16 53.24 8.94
N THR A 50 13.71 53.10 7.70
CA THR A 50 13.22 54.21 6.88
C THR A 50 12.11 55.00 7.59
N LEU A 51 11.18 54.30 8.25
CA LEU A 51 10.10 54.93 9.00
C LEU A 51 10.62 55.81 10.15
N ILE A 52 11.60 55.31 10.91
CA ILE A 52 12.19 56.04 12.06
C ILE A 52 13.05 57.20 11.57
N ASP A 53 13.97 56.92 10.65
CA ASP A 53 15.00 57.91 10.29
C ASP A 53 14.47 59.00 9.34
N ASP A 54 13.67 58.63 8.31
CA ASP A 54 13.25 59.56 7.27
C ASP A 54 11.91 60.26 7.57
N TYR A 55 11.04 59.65 8.41
CA TYR A 55 9.70 60.19 8.67
C TYR A 55 9.47 60.56 10.13
N ILE A 56 9.84 59.76 11.13
CA ILE A 56 9.54 60.03 12.54
C ILE A 56 10.53 61.05 13.11
N THR A 57 11.84 60.80 12.97
CA THR A 57 12.88 61.66 13.55
C THR A 57 12.78 63.12 13.07
N PRO A 58 12.56 63.43 11.78
CA PRO A 58 12.37 64.80 11.33
C PRO A 58 11.11 65.47 11.89
N LEU A 59 10.04 64.71 12.15
CA LEU A 59 8.80 65.22 12.70
C LEU A 59 8.91 65.60 14.17
N LEU A 60 9.77 64.91 14.94
CA LEU A 60 9.99 65.23 16.38
C LEU A 60 10.61 66.58 16.62
N GLY A 61 11.36 67.15 15.63
CA GLY A 61 11.97 68.46 15.71
C GLY A 61 11.15 69.62 15.11
N SER A 62 9.98 69.36 14.55
CA SER A 62 9.18 70.37 13.85
C SER A 62 8.09 70.97 14.72
N THR A 63 7.90 72.33 14.63
CA THR A 63 6.83 73.03 15.33
C THR A 63 5.43 72.75 14.73
N ASN A 64 5.32 72.33 13.45
CA ASN A 64 4.08 72.01 12.77
C ASN A 64 4.28 70.68 12.01
N PRO A 65 4.07 69.48 12.61
CA PRO A 65 4.31 68.22 11.99
C PRO A 65 3.28 67.89 10.89
N VAL A 66 3.77 67.63 9.67
CA VAL A 66 2.95 67.25 8.51
C VAL A 66 3.05 65.73 8.28
N PHE A 67 1.96 65.00 8.55
CA PHE A 67 1.91 63.52 8.51
C PHE A 67 1.64 62.93 7.12
N THR A 68 1.44 63.72 6.07
CA THR A 68 1.08 63.22 4.71
C THR A 68 2.16 62.33 4.11
N GLY A 69 3.44 62.61 4.34
CA GLY A 69 4.57 61.79 3.91
C GLY A 69 4.59 60.40 4.59
N LEU A 70 4.44 60.41 5.92
CA LEU A 70 4.36 59.23 6.76
C LEU A 70 3.18 58.32 6.32
N LEU A 71 1.99 58.92 6.12
CA LEU A 71 0.79 58.17 5.69
C LEU A 71 0.99 57.51 4.32
N LYS A 72 1.58 58.24 3.36
CA LYS A 72 1.92 57.67 2.04
C LYS A 72 2.87 56.48 2.15
N ALA A 73 3.93 56.58 2.95
CA ALA A 73 4.90 55.52 3.17
C ALA A 73 4.25 54.24 3.77
N ILE A 74 3.37 54.46 4.79
CA ILE A 74 2.61 53.34 5.41
C ILE A 74 1.66 52.69 4.40
N CYS A 75 0.94 53.47 3.56
CA CYS A 75 0.07 52.94 2.53
C CYS A 75 0.84 52.12 1.47
N VAL A 76 2.01 52.58 1.03
CA VAL A 76 2.87 51.83 0.09
C VAL A 76 3.32 50.53 0.73
N MET A 77 3.75 50.56 1.99
CA MET A 77 4.15 49.33 2.70
C MET A 77 2.97 48.39 2.91
N GLY A 78 1.77 48.90 3.16
CA GLY A 78 0.53 48.11 3.22
C GLY A 78 0.24 47.35 1.91
N ILE A 79 0.49 48.00 0.77
CA ILE A 79 0.37 47.35 -0.56
C ILE A 79 1.42 46.24 -0.71
N VAL A 80 2.68 46.47 -0.31
CA VAL A 80 3.75 45.45 -0.36
C VAL A 80 3.39 44.25 0.50
N TYR A 81 2.89 44.44 1.71
CA TYR A 81 2.42 43.36 2.58
C TYR A 81 1.22 42.63 1.96
N LEU A 82 0.27 43.32 1.34
CA LEU A 82 -0.87 42.69 0.66
C LEU A 82 -0.39 41.76 -0.46
N VAL A 83 0.57 42.24 -1.29
CA VAL A 83 1.20 41.42 -2.32
C VAL A 83 1.88 40.21 -1.73
N GLY A 84 2.62 40.34 -0.62
CA GLY A 84 3.26 39.24 0.08
C GLY A 84 2.26 38.18 0.59
N ILE A 85 1.14 38.64 1.17
CA ILE A 85 0.05 37.79 1.68
C ILE A 85 -0.61 37.01 0.51
N LEU A 86 -0.95 37.73 -0.58
CA LEU A 86 -1.52 37.09 -1.76
C LEU A 86 -0.56 36.09 -2.40
N ALA A 87 0.72 36.43 -2.49
CA ALA A 87 1.75 35.51 -2.99
C ALA A 87 1.83 34.25 -2.11
N THR A 88 1.78 34.38 -0.78
CA THR A 88 1.75 33.26 0.16
C THR A 88 0.51 32.39 -0.04
N LEU A 89 -0.66 32.97 -0.16
CA LEU A 89 -1.91 32.27 -0.45
C LEU A 89 -1.81 31.46 -1.76
N PHE A 90 -1.34 32.10 -2.83
CA PHE A 90 -1.25 31.46 -4.14
C PHE A 90 -0.23 30.33 -4.19
N TYR A 91 0.96 30.50 -3.61
CA TYR A 91 1.94 29.41 -3.64
C TYR A 91 1.48 28.21 -2.81
N ASN A 92 0.88 28.40 -1.64
CA ASN A 92 0.36 27.30 -0.83
C ASN A 92 -0.75 26.55 -1.56
N ARG A 93 -1.76 27.27 -2.08
CA ARG A 93 -2.87 26.67 -2.83
C ARG A 93 -2.39 25.91 -4.06
N THR A 94 -1.46 26.48 -4.80
CA THR A 94 -0.91 25.86 -6.01
C THR A 94 -0.10 24.63 -5.67
N MET A 95 0.71 24.67 -4.60
CA MET A 95 1.54 23.53 -4.20
C MET A 95 0.71 22.36 -3.70
N VAL A 96 -0.37 22.60 -2.96
CA VAL A 96 -1.34 21.55 -2.59
C VAL A 96 -1.95 20.90 -3.84
N SER A 97 -2.34 21.71 -4.83
CA SER A 97 -2.88 21.19 -6.11
C SER A 97 -1.86 20.33 -6.87
N ILE A 98 -0.59 20.74 -6.90
CA ILE A 98 0.51 19.95 -7.50
C ILE A 98 0.68 18.63 -6.75
N ALA A 99 0.80 18.68 -5.42
CA ALA A 99 1.02 17.51 -4.57
C ALA A 99 -0.11 16.48 -4.75
N GLN A 100 -1.37 16.90 -4.69
CA GLN A 100 -2.52 16.01 -4.87
C GLN A 100 -2.58 15.41 -6.28
N GLY A 101 -2.24 16.19 -7.33
CA GLY A 101 -2.20 15.69 -8.70
C GLY A 101 -1.10 14.65 -8.92
N VAL A 102 0.08 14.83 -8.32
CA VAL A 102 1.18 13.86 -8.36
C VAL A 102 0.80 12.60 -7.59
N LEU A 103 0.25 12.72 -6.39
CA LEU A 103 -0.16 11.58 -5.57
C LEU A 103 -1.27 10.75 -6.21
N LYS A 104 -2.26 11.43 -6.85
CA LYS A 104 -3.26 10.72 -7.63
C LYS A 104 -2.57 9.83 -8.67
N LYS A 105 -1.65 10.39 -9.45
CA LYS A 105 -0.95 9.63 -10.50
C LYS A 105 -0.12 8.48 -9.93
N ILE A 106 0.58 8.69 -8.81
CA ILE A 106 1.35 7.62 -8.14
C ILE A 106 0.41 6.50 -7.69
N ARG A 107 -0.75 6.83 -7.06
CA ARG A 107 -1.73 5.82 -6.64
C ARG A 107 -2.32 5.06 -7.81
N ASP A 108 -2.64 5.76 -8.92
CA ASP A 108 -3.17 5.14 -10.14
C ASP A 108 -2.14 4.15 -10.73
N ASP A 109 -0.87 4.56 -10.82
CA ASP A 109 0.22 3.73 -11.35
C ASP A 109 0.51 2.53 -10.43
N MET A 110 0.56 2.77 -9.11
CA MET A 110 0.76 1.73 -8.10
C MET A 110 -0.35 0.68 -8.13
N PHE A 111 -1.62 1.11 -8.18
CA PHE A 111 -2.76 0.19 -8.26
C PHE A 111 -2.76 -0.61 -9.57
N THR A 112 -2.48 0.06 -10.68
CA THR A 112 -2.39 -0.59 -12.01
C THR A 112 -1.27 -1.64 -12.03
N HIS A 113 -0.15 -1.34 -11.39
CA HIS A 113 0.98 -2.27 -11.29
C HIS A 113 0.65 -3.45 -10.37
N MET A 114 0.07 -3.18 -9.20
CA MET A 114 -0.33 -4.19 -8.23
C MET A 114 -1.28 -5.25 -8.84
N GLN A 115 -2.21 -4.84 -9.72
CA GLN A 115 -3.10 -5.77 -10.43
C GLN A 115 -2.37 -6.71 -11.39
N LYS A 116 -1.12 -6.46 -11.71
CA LYS A 116 -0.29 -7.28 -12.61
C LYS A 116 0.74 -8.13 -11.88
N LEU A 117 0.83 -8.00 -10.56
CA LEU A 117 1.78 -8.77 -9.76
C LEU A 117 1.34 -10.24 -9.67
N PRO A 118 2.30 -11.18 -9.61
CA PRO A 118 2.01 -12.59 -9.40
C PRO A 118 1.43 -12.82 -7.99
N ILE A 119 0.65 -13.88 -7.83
CA ILE A 119 0.07 -14.28 -6.52
C ILE A 119 1.15 -14.45 -5.45
N LYS A 120 2.33 -14.92 -5.83
CA LYS A 120 3.51 -15.02 -4.95
C LYS A 120 3.77 -13.74 -4.14
N HIS A 121 3.56 -12.56 -4.74
CA HIS A 121 3.74 -11.29 -4.04
C HIS A 121 2.78 -11.15 -2.85
N PHE A 122 1.51 -11.51 -3.06
CA PHE A 122 0.46 -11.42 -2.03
C PHE A 122 0.61 -12.51 -0.95
N ASP A 123 1.14 -13.68 -1.31
CA ASP A 123 1.41 -14.76 -0.35
C ASP A 123 2.63 -14.48 0.54
N THR A 124 3.56 -13.61 0.09
CA THR A 124 4.80 -13.27 0.82
C THR A 124 4.74 -11.96 1.59
N HIS A 125 3.73 -11.12 1.34
CA HIS A 125 3.57 -9.82 2.00
C HIS A 125 2.23 -9.76 2.75
N THR A 126 2.23 -9.13 3.92
CA THR A 126 0.98 -8.96 4.66
C THR A 126 0.08 -7.91 4.02
N HIS A 127 -1.24 -8.07 4.13
CA HIS A 127 -2.18 -7.06 3.66
C HIS A 127 -1.93 -5.68 4.31
N GLY A 128 -1.50 -5.67 5.59
CA GLY A 128 -1.16 -4.45 6.31
C GLY A 128 0.05 -3.72 5.71
N ASP A 129 1.08 -4.44 5.28
CA ASP A 129 2.24 -3.86 4.61
C ASP A 129 1.84 -3.20 3.29
N ILE A 130 1.05 -3.90 2.47
CA ILE A 130 0.57 -3.38 1.19
C ILE A 130 -0.32 -2.14 1.41
N MET A 131 -1.24 -2.18 2.39
CA MET A 131 -2.09 -1.03 2.73
C MET A 131 -1.28 0.17 3.22
N SER A 132 -0.16 -0.05 3.92
CA SER A 132 0.73 1.02 4.40
C SER A 132 1.30 1.85 3.25
N TYR A 133 1.55 1.28 2.06
CA TYR A 133 1.97 2.03 0.88
C TYR A 133 0.92 3.05 0.43
N TYR A 134 -0.38 2.66 0.46
CA TYR A 134 -1.50 3.51 0.05
C TYR A 134 -1.90 4.55 1.10
N THR A 135 -1.63 4.31 2.36
CA THR A 135 -2.01 5.17 3.49
C THR A 135 -0.81 5.98 4.00
N ASN A 136 0.06 5.36 4.78
CA ASN A 136 1.13 6.04 5.51
C ASN A 136 2.20 6.62 4.58
N ASP A 137 2.68 5.82 3.61
CA ASP A 137 3.78 6.24 2.73
C ASP A 137 3.33 7.32 1.75
N THR A 138 2.11 7.21 1.21
CA THR A 138 1.55 8.27 0.37
C THR A 138 1.26 9.54 1.16
N ASP A 139 0.88 9.46 2.45
CA ASP A 139 0.65 10.65 3.27
C ASP A 139 1.95 11.38 3.64
N THR A 140 3.00 10.65 4.01
CA THR A 140 4.33 11.24 4.25
C THR A 140 4.87 11.92 2.99
N LEU A 141 4.67 11.31 1.81
CA LEU A 141 5.03 11.89 0.52
C LEU A 141 4.21 13.15 0.22
N ARG A 142 2.91 13.15 0.53
CA ARG A 142 2.04 14.33 0.46
C ARG A 142 2.58 15.47 1.31
N GLN A 143 2.90 15.20 2.57
CA GLN A 143 3.42 16.18 3.51
C GLN A 143 4.75 16.77 3.01
N MET A 144 5.66 15.93 2.51
CA MET A 144 6.90 16.41 1.92
C MET A 144 6.65 17.37 0.76
N MET A 145 5.78 17.00 -0.19
CA MET A 145 5.54 17.80 -1.40
C MET A 145 4.73 19.05 -1.10
N ALA A 146 3.68 18.95 -0.29
CA ALA A 146 2.78 20.08 -0.03
C ALA A 146 3.34 21.09 0.98
N GLN A 147 4.17 20.65 1.93
CA GLN A 147 4.65 21.49 3.04
C GLN A 147 6.17 21.58 3.11
N SER A 148 6.89 20.43 3.16
CA SER A 148 8.32 20.45 3.46
C SER A 148 9.15 21.10 2.35
N ILE A 149 8.91 20.76 1.09
CA ILE A 149 9.63 21.35 -0.05
C ILE A 149 9.38 22.85 -0.15
N PRO A 150 8.13 23.37 -0.18
CA PRO A 150 7.87 24.81 -0.21
C PRO A 150 8.47 25.55 0.98
N GLN A 151 8.36 24.98 2.19
CA GLN A 151 8.88 25.59 3.42
C GLN A 151 10.42 25.67 3.39
N MET A 152 11.11 24.65 2.90
CA MET A 152 12.57 24.69 2.75
C MET A 152 12.99 25.76 1.74
N PHE A 153 12.33 25.85 0.58
CA PHE A 153 12.59 26.90 -0.39
C PHE A 153 12.32 28.29 0.18
N SER A 154 11.18 28.48 0.84
CA SER A 154 10.81 29.74 1.48
C SER A 154 11.84 30.14 2.53
N SER A 155 12.24 29.22 3.40
CA SER A 155 13.25 29.46 4.44
C SER A 155 14.62 29.80 3.84
N ALA A 156 15.06 29.09 2.80
CA ALA A 156 16.33 29.35 2.12
C ALA A 156 16.33 30.76 1.47
N VAL A 157 15.27 31.10 0.73
CA VAL A 157 15.12 32.42 0.09
C VAL A 157 15.06 33.53 1.16
N THR A 158 14.34 33.31 2.27
CA THR A 158 14.27 34.28 3.38
C THR A 158 15.65 34.50 4.02
N ILE A 159 16.39 33.42 4.32
CA ILE A 159 17.75 33.53 4.89
C ILE A 159 18.67 34.34 3.97
N ILE A 160 18.68 34.00 2.67
CA ILE A 160 19.51 34.70 1.68
C ILE A 160 19.11 36.19 1.61
N SER A 161 17.81 36.50 1.53
CA SER A 161 17.32 37.86 1.42
C SER A 161 17.62 38.68 2.68
N VAL A 162 17.46 38.07 3.88
CA VAL A 162 17.79 38.72 5.17
C VAL A 162 19.30 38.98 5.26
N VAL A 163 20.17 38.03 4.91
CA VAL A 163 21.63 38.20 4.92
C VAL A 163 22.03 39.34 3.98
N VAL A 164 21.49 39.37 2.77
CA VAL A 164 21.75 40.47 1.81
C VAL A 164 21.31 41.81 2.39
N ALA A 165 20.10 41.88 2.95
CA ALA A 165 19.59 43.10 3.60
C ALA A 165 20.46 43.57 4.78
N MET A 166 20.97 42.63 5.61
CA MET A 166 21.88 42.93 6.72
C MET A 166 23.19 43.54 6.19
N PHE A 167 23.80 42.96 5.14
CA PHE A 167 25.03 43.54 4.58
C PHE A 167 24.83 44.91 3.95
N ILE A 168 23.69 45.15 3.32
CA ILE A 168 23.33 46.46 2.75
C ILE A 168 23.15 47.48 3.88
N SER A 169 22.52 47.07 5.00
CA SER A 169 22.24 47.97 6.13
C SER A 169 23.50 48.32 6.94
N ASN A 170 24.28 47.31 7.37
CA ASN A 170 25.55 47.54 8.05
C ASN A 170 26.40 46.27 8.14
N VAL A 171 27.63 46.32 7.62
CA VAL A 171 28.54 45.17 7.49
C VAL A 171 29.02 44.67 8.87
N TYR A 172 29.28 45.54 9.84
CA TYR A 172 29.79 45.15 11.15
C TYR A 172 28.77 44.35 11.96
N LEU A 173 27.53 44.84 12.01
CA LEU A 173 26.44 44.11 12.65
C LEU A 173 26.08 42.83 11.92
N ALA A 174 26.18 42.80 10.58
CA ALA A 174 25.95 41.59 9.79
C ALA A 174 26.94 40.46 10.13
N ILE A 175 28.23 40.79 10.22
CA ILE A 175 29.27 39.81 10.62
C ILE A 175 29.00 39.32 12.04
N PHE A 176 28.66 40.20 12.98
CA PHE A 176 28.32 39.79 14.34
C PHE A 176 27.17 38.80 14.38
N VAL A 177 26.07 39.07 13.65
CA VAL A 177 24.90 38.19 13.58
C VAL A 177 25.27 36.81 12.98
N LEU A 178 26.08 36.76 11.95
CA LEU A 178 26.52 35.51 11.33
C LEU A 178 27.41 34.66 12.23
N VAL A 179 28.34 35.28 12.96
CA VAL A 179 29.17 34.61 13.97
C VAL A 179 28.30 34.03 15.10
N PHE A 180 27.37 34.82 15.59
CA PHE A 180 26.44 34.38 16.65
C PHE A 180 25.53 33.23 16.15
N ALA A 181 25.02 33.31 14.92
CA ALA A 181 24.23 32.27 14.30
C ALA A 181 25.01 30.95 14.16
N THR A 182 26.29 31.02 13.84
CA THR A 182 27.17 29.83 13.81
C THR A 182 27.29 29.17 15.17
N CYS A 183 27.41 30.00 16.25
CA CYS A 183 27.39 29.50 17.62
C CYS A 183 26.04 28.82 17.96
N MET A 184 24.91 29.45 17.59
CA MET A 184 23.59 28.85 17.76
C MET A 184 23.45 27.51 17.03
N MET A 185 23.92 27.40 15.80
CA MET A 185 23.89 26.13 15.05
C MET A 185 24.71 25.05 15.75
N PHE A 186 25.86 25.38 16.33
CA PHE A 186 26.67 24.41 17.08
C PHE A 186 25.93 23.89 18.33
N VAL A 187 25.29 24.78 19.10
CA VAL A 187 24.45 24.41 20.26
C VAL A 187 23.29 23.50 19.82
N THR A 188 22.59 23.90 18.76
CA THR A 188 21.48 23.12 18.20
C THR A 188 21.93 21.72 17.81
N LYS A 189 23.04 21.59 17.08
CA LYS A 189 23.59 20.30 16.65
C LYS A 189 23.91 19.39 17.84
N LYS A 190 24.46 19.92 18.92
CA LYS A 190 24.78 19.15 20.13
C LYS A 190 23.53 18.62 20.84
N ILE A 191 22.51 19.46 21.00
CA ILE A 191 21.24 19.09 21.67
C ILE A 191 20.44 18.13 20.78
N ALA A 192 20.28 18.42 19.49
CA ALA A 192 19.55 17.57 18.55
C ALA A 192 20.20 16.18 18.41
N GLY A 193 21.54 16.09 18.45
CA GLY A 193 22.25 14.82 18.41
C GLY A 193 21.99 13.94 19.64
N ALA A 194 21.84 14.54 20.82
CA ALA A 194 21.43 13.82 22.04
C ALA A 194 19.96 13.39 21.96
N SER A 195 19.07 14.28 21.58
CA SER A 195 17.65 14.00 21.38
C SER A 195 17.42 12.84 20.42
N GLY A 196 18.08 12.84 19.26
CA GLY A 196 17.91 11.79 18.25
C GLY A 196 18.22 10.37 18.75
N ARG A 197 19.22 10.21 19.62
CA ARG A 197 19.55 8.91 20.22
C ARG A 197 18.44 8.37 21.12
N PHE A 198 17.83 9.25 21.92
CA PHE A 198 16.74 8.86 22.80
C PHE A 198 15.43 8.63 22.04
N PHE A 199 15.17 9.37 20.95
CA PHE A 199 14.03 9.11 20.08
C PHE A 199 14.08 7.72 19.43
N VAL A 200 15.28 7.24 19.05
CA VAL A 200 15.44 5.87 18.53
C VAL A 200 15.08 4.84 19.60
N LYS A 201 15.53 5.03 20.86
CA LYS A 201 15.16 4.15 21.99
C LYS A 201 13.66 4.19 22.28
N GLN A 202 13.06 5.38 22.31
CA GLN A 202 11.62 5.55 22.48
C GLN A 202 10.85 4.78 21.40
N GLN A 203 11.26 4.87 20.13
CA GLN A 203 10.60 4.17 19.04
C GLN A 203 10.71 2.64 19.17
N GLN A 204 11.84 2.14 19.67
CA GLN A 204 12.00 0.71 19.98
C GLN A 204 11.07 0.27 21.11
N SER A 205 10.95 1.06 22.19
CA SER A 205 10.04 0.76 23.31
C SER A 205 8.57 0.85 22.90
N ILE A 206 8.18 1.81 22.03
CA ILE A 206 6.82 1.85 21.42
C ILE A 206 6.54 0.56 20.65
N GLY A 207 7.51 0.07 19.87
CA GLY A 207 7.38 -1.19 19.15
C GLY A 207 7.11 -2.38 20.08
N LYS A 208 7.83 -2.47 21.23
CA LYS A 208 7.62 -3.51 22.24
C LYS A 208 6.21 -3.43 22.86
N VAL A 209 5.78 -2.22 23.25
CA VAL A 209 4.45 -2.00 23.85
C VAL A 209 3.35 -2.39 22.87
N ASN A 210 3.46 -1.94 21.60
CA ASN A 210 2.47 -2.26 20.58
C ASN A 210 2.40 -3.77 20.30
N GLY A 211 3.56 -4.45 20.19
CA GLY A 211 3.60 -5.90 20.00
C GLY A 211 2.95 -6.65 21.15
N TYR A 212 3.21 -6.23 22.40
CA TYR A 212 2.58 -6.84 23.56
C TYR A 212 1.06 -6.61 23.60
N ILE A 213 0.60 -5.39 23.27
CA ILE A 213 -0.83 -5.08 23.20
C ILE A 213 -1.51 -5.96 22.13
N GLU A 214 -0.91 -6.08 20.94
CA GLU A 214 -1.44 -6.92 19.86
C GLU A 214 -1.55 -8.40 20.29
N GLU A 215 -0.50 -8.93 20.93
CA GLU A 215 -0.50 -10.29 21.47
C GLU A 215 -1.62 -10.49 22.49
N MET A 216 -1.78 -9.56 23.44
CA MET A 216 -2.81 -9.64 24.48
C MET A 216 -4.23 -9.49 23.91
N ILE A 217 -4.46 -8.64 22.91
CA ILE A 217 -5.75 -8.51 22.22
C ILE A 217 -6.11 -9.83 21.52
N ASN A 218 -5.18 -10.39 20.77
CA ASN A 218 -5.39 -11.67 20.07
C ASN A 218 -5.58 -12.83 21.05
N GLY A 219 -4.81 -12.85 22.15
CA GLY A 219 -4.86 -13.85 23.22
C GLY A 219 -5.92 -13.59 24.30
N GLN A 220 -6.76 -12.55 24.21
CA GLN A 220 -7.62 -12.11 25.31
C GLN A 220 -8.54 -13.20 25.85
N LYS A 221 -9.06 -14.09 24.99
CA LYS A 221 -9.88 -15.25 25.43
C LYS A 221 -9.07 -16.21 26.30
N VAL A 222 -7.79 -16.44 25.96
CA VAL A 222 -6.89 -17.31 26.71
C VAL A 222 -6.58 -16.69 28.07
N VAL A 223 -6.21 -15.39 28.09
CA VAL A 223 -5.96 -14.64 29.34
C VAL A 223 -7.16 -14.75 30.29
N LYS A 224 -8.40 -14.59 29.76
CA LYS A 224 -9.64 -14.68 30.54
C LYS A 224 -9.92 -16.08 31.06
N VAL A 225 -9.76 -17.12 30.24
CA VAL A 225 -10.03 -18.51 30.64
C VAL A 225 -9.07 -18.99 31.75
N PHE A 226 -7.80 -18.55 31.68
CA PHE A 226 -6.79 -18.90 32.67
C PHE A 226 -6.65 -17.91 33.82
N CYS A 227 -7.47 -16.83 33.85
CA CYS A 227 -7.48 -15.79 34.90
C CYS A 227 -6.09 -15.14 35.10
N HIS A 228 -5.36 -14.88 34.01
CA HIS A 228 -4.01 -14.31 34.04
C HIS A 228 -3.97 -12.79 33.84
N GLU A 229 -5.09 -12.07 34.08
CA GLU A 229 -5.18 -10.62 33.85
C GLU A 229 -4.17 -9.81 34.68
N GLU A 230 -3.99 -10.17 35.97
CA GLU A 230 -3.05 -9.45 36.83
C GLU A 230 -1.60 -9.67 36.39
N HIS A 231 -1.23 -10.90 36.03
CA HIS A 231 0.11 -11.17 35.49
C HIS A 231 0.39 -10.43 34.20
N SER A 232 -0.60 -10.39 33.27
CA SER A 232 -0.49 -9.62 32.03
C SER A 232 -0.35 -8.11 32.29
N LYS A 233 -0.99 -7.57 33.33
CA LYS A 233 -0.80 -6.16 33.73
C LYS A 233 0.61 -5.92 34.28
N GLU A 234 1.13 -6.79 35.13
CA GLU A 234 2.48 -6.66 35.69
C GLU A 234 3.55 -6.66 34.58
N ASP A 235 3.38 -7.49 33.55
CA ASP A 235 4.32 -7.53 32.43
C ASP A 235 4.15 -6.30 31.52
N PHE A 236 2.91 -5.84 31.29
CA PHE A 236 2.65 -4.60 30.61
C PHE A 236 3.28 -3.41 31.32
N ASP A 237 3.13 -3.32 32.65
CA ASP A 237 3.67 -2.21 33.45
C ASP A 237 5.19 -2.11 33.32
N LYS A 238 5.93 -3.24 33.32
CA LYS A 238 7.38 -3.25 33.09
C LYS A 238 7.79 -2.69 31.73
N ILE A 239 7.08 -3.10 30.69
CA ILE A 239 7.35 -2.65 29.32
C ILE A 239 6.96 -1.17 29.15
N ASN A 240 5.86 -0.76 29.77
CA ASN A 240 5.36 0.61 29.72
C ASN A 240 6.24 1.56 30.54
N GLU A 241 6.84 1.11 31.65
CA GLU A 241 7.82 1.90 32.41
C GLU A 241 9.09 2.14 31.60
N GLU A 242 9.61 1.10 30.90
CA GLU A 242 10.74 1.28 29.97
C GLU A 242 10.41 2.33 28.88
N LEU A 243 9.17 2.31 28.36
CA LEU A 243 8.71 3.34 27.40
C LEU A 243 8.64 4.71 28.06
N CYS A 244 8.11 4.82 29.27
CA CYS A 244 8.00 6.06 30.02
C CYS A 244 9.38 6.71 30.24
N GLU A 245 10.37 5.96 30.68
CA GLU A 245 11.75 6.43 30.86
C GLU A 245 12.36 6.93 29.54
N ASN A 246 12.30 6.12 28.49
CA ASN A 246 12.86 6.46 27.18
C ASN A 246 12.14 7.66 26.54
N ALA A 247 10.81 7.76 26.67
CA ALA A 247 10.03 8.87 26.19
C ALA A 247 10.31 10.15 26.97
N THR A 248 10.47 10.06 28.29
CA THR A 248 10.81 11.19 29.17
C THR A 248 12.16 11.77 28.77
N GLU A 249 13.20 10.97 28.60
CA GLU A 249 14.51 11.46 28.19
C GLU A 249 14.50 12.03 26.76
N ALA A 250 13.79 11.38 25.80
CA ALA A 250 13.64 11.89 24.45
C ALA A 250 12.98 13.28 24.42
N ASN A 251 11.85 13.42 25.14
CA ASN A 251 11.08 14.66 25.19
C ASN A 251 11.78 15.76 25.99
N LYS A 252 12.53 15.43 27.03
CA LYS A 252 13.34 16.37 27.80
C LYS A 252 14.32 17.13 26.88
N TYR A 253 15.09 16.41 26.05
CA TYR A 253 16.00 17.05 25.10
C TYR A 253 15.28 17.78 23.98
N ALA A 254 14.16 17.25 23.48
CA ALA A 254 13.37 17.89 22.44
C ALA A 254 12.74 19.21 22.92
N ASN A 255 12.14 19.20 24.10
CA ASN A 255 11.41 20.37 24.63
C ASN A 255 12.33 21.46 25.15
N ILE A 256 13.56 21.16 25.59
CA ILE A 256 14.51 22.17 26.04
C ILE A 256 15.16 22.95 24.88
N LEU A 257 15.13 22.41 23.65
CA LEU A 257 15.73 23.04 22.47
C LEU A 257 15.06 24.38 22.15
N MET A 258 13.72 24.43 22.12
CA MET A 258 12.97 25.67 21.80
C MET A 258 13.22 26.79 22.79
N PRO A 259 13.14 26.60 24.11
CA PRO A 259 13.49 27.64 25.10
C PRO A 259 14.96 28.12 24.99
N ILE A 260 15.90 27.21 24.78
CA ILE A 260 17.32 27.58 24.61
C ILE A 260 17.50 28.45 23.37
N MET A 261 16.91 28.06 22.24
CA MET A 261 17.02 28.83 20.99
C MET A 261 16.34 30.21 21.12
N ALA A 262 15.17 30.27 21.79
CA ALA A 262 14.48 31.54 22.05
C ALA A 262 15.33 32.48 22.93
N ASN A 263 15.93 31.96 24.01
CA ASN A 263 16.77 32.76 24.89
C ASN A 263 18.10 33.19 24.24
N LEU A 264 18.71 32.31 23.42
CA LEU A 264 19.87 32.71 22.62
C LEU A 264 19.49 33.80 21.60
N GLY A 265 18.31 33.70 20.97
CA GLY A 265 17.79 34.77 20.11
C GLY A 265 17.56 36.09 20.84
N ASN A 266 17.04 36.05 22.08
CA ASN A 266 16.88 37.23 22.93
C ASN A 266 18.24 37.81 23.37
N LEU A 267 19.20 36.95 23.70
CA LEU A 267 20.57 37.39 24.01
C LEU A 267 21.21 38.09 22.80
N GLN A 268 21.08 37.49 21.60
CA GLN A 268 21.52 38.09 20.34
C GLN A 268 20.90 39.46 20.12
N TYR A 269 19.60 39.61 20.36
CA TYR A 269 18.84 40.85 20.24
C TYR A 269 19.41 41.93 21.19
N VAL A 270 19.64 41.60 22.46
CA VAL A 270 20.24 42.53 23.45
C VAL A 270 21.66 42.94 23.05
N LEU A 271 22.48 41.98 22.61
CA LEU A 271 23.84 42.26 22.17
C LEU A 271 23.88 43.15 20.92
N ILE A 272 22.99 42.95 19.95
CA ILE A 272 22.84 43.85 18.79
C ILE A 272 22.47 45.27 19.26
N ALA A 273 21.55 45.43 20.21
CA ALA A 273 21.16 46.74 20.73
C ALA A 273 22.32 47.43 21.42
N ILE A 274 23.09 46.72 22.26
CA ILE A 274 24.25 47.28 22.99
C ILE A 274 25.36 47.65 22.00
N ILE A 275 25.79 46.72 21.12
CA ILE A 275 26.88 46.93 20.17
C ILE A 275 26.48 48.05 19.17
N GLY A 276 25.26 47.95 18.61
CA GLY A 276 24.75 48.95 17.69
C GLY A 276 24.65 50.35 18.32
N GLY A 277 24.14 50.43 19.55
CA GLY A 277 24.08 51.66 20.30
C GLY A 277 25.46 52.25 20.59
N ALA A 278 26.42 51.45 21.03
CA ALA A 278 27.80 51.90 21.26
C ALA A 278 28.48 52.38 19.97
N LEU A 279 28.32 51.68 18.84
CA LEU A 279 28.85 52.09 17.53
C LEU A 279 28.18 53.36 17.03
N ALA A 280 26.89 53.56 17.24
CA ALA A 280 26.16 54.76 16.85
C ALA A 280 26.61 55.99 17.65
N LEU A 281 26.78 55.84 18.97
CA LEU A 281 27.27 56.94 19.85
C LEU A 281 28.70 57.38 19.51
N ASN A 282 29.53 56.45 19.02
CA ASN A 282 30.89 56.78 18.58
C ASN A 282 30.97 57.25 17.12
N GLY A 283 29.84 57.41 16.43
CA GLY A 283 29.80 57.89 15.04
C GLY A 283 30.38 56.90 14.03
N VAL A 284 30.51 55.63 14.40
CA VAL A 284 31.10 54.60 13.53
C VAL A 284 30.08 54.10 12.52
N ALA A 285 30.46 54.07 11.25
CA ALA A 285 29.74 53.40 10.16
C ALA A 285 28.32 53.93 9.83
N GLY A 286 28.01 55.20 10.16
CA GLY A 286 26.72 55.81 9.80
C GLY A 286 25.49 55.12 10.42
N LEU A 287 25.66 54.48 11.58
CA LEU A 287 24.59 53.80 12.28
C LEU A 287 23.61 54.83 12.90
N THR A 288 22.35 54.71 12.48
CA THR A 288 21.23 55.48 12.99
C THR A 288 20.36 54.62 13.92
N LEU A 289 19.45 55.25 14.65
CA LEU A 289 18.49 54.57 15.50
C LEU A 289 17.57 53.63 14.68
N GLY A 290 17.17 54.09 13.50
CA GLY A 290 16.36 53.28 12.58
C GLY A 290 17.09 52.06 12.02
N VAL A 291 18.38 52.19 11.67
CA VAL A 291 19.19 51.07 11.24
C VAL A 291 19.30 50.03 12.35
N ILE A 292 19.51 50.41 13.61
CA ILE A 292 19.53 49.47 14.74
C ILE A 292 18.18 48.77 14.89
N ALA A 293 17.06 49.51 14.83
CA ALA A 293 15.72 48.92 14.91
C ALA A 293 15.44 47.93 13.79
N SER A 294 15.83 48.22 12.53
CA SER A 294 15.75 47.30 11.41
C SER A 294 16.58 46.03 11.62
N PHE A 295 17.81 46.17 12.12
CA PHE A 295 18.69 45.04 12.42
C PHE A 295 18.12 44.10 13.49
N LEU A 296 17.51 44.65 14.53
CA LEU A 296 16.82 43.89 15.56
C LEU A 296 15.69 43.05 14.98
N GLN A 297 14.93 43.58 14.01
CA GLN A 297 13.86 42.87 13.33
C GLN A 297 14.43 41.84 12.35
N LEU A 298 15.46 42.19 11.55
CA LEU A 298 16.13 41.28 10.64
C LEU A 298 16.75 40.09 11.37
N SER A 299 17.31 40.28 12.57
CA SER A 299 17.90 39.21 13.36
C SER A 299 16.85 38.15 13.79
N LYS A 300 15.64 38.60 14.15
CA LYS A 300 14.49 37.69 14.41
C LYS A 300 14.06 36.94 13.17
N SER A 301 13.96 37.63 12.03
CA SER A 301 13.58 37.06 10.74
C SER A 301 14.62 36.05 10.22
N PHE A 302 15.86 36.08 10.72
CA PHE A 302 16.92 35.12 10.38
C PHE A 302 16.85 33.81 11.17
N THR A 303 16.49 33.87 12.46
CA THR A 303 16.53 32.71 13.36
C THR A 303 15.38 31.73 13.10
N MET A 304 14.16 32.21 12.82
CA MET A 304 13.00 31.33 12.57
C MET A 304 13.16 30.36 11.40
N PRO A 305 13.64 30.76 10.19
CA PRO A 305 13.81 29.86 9.06
C PRO A 305 14.82 28.74 9.30
N ILE A 306 15.85 28.95 10.10
CA ILE A 306 16.84 27.93 10.47
C ILE A 306 16.16 26.79 11.24
N ASN A 307 15.32 27.12 12.19
CA ASN A 307 14.56 26.13 12.96
C ASN A 307 13.58 25.34 12.05
N GLN A 308 12.91 26.04 11.14
CA GLN A 308 11.98 25.43 10.19
C GLN A 308 12.69 24.43 9.27
N ILE A 309 13.86 24.75 8.72
CA ILE A 309 14.66 23.83 7.91
C ILE A 309 14.98 22.57 8.71
N SER A 310 15.43 22.71 9.96
CA SER A 310 15.79 21.59 10.82
C SER A 310 14.62 20.61 11.05
N GLN A 311 13.40 21.14 11.25
CA GLN A 311 12.18 20.34 11.42
C GLN A 311 11.79 19.60 10.12
N GLN A 312 11.94 20.26 8.96
CA GLN A 312 11.56 19.68 7.68
C GLN A 312 12.49 18.55 7.21
N LEU A 313 13.75 18.54 7.64
CA LEU A 313 14.71 17.50 7.27
C LEU A 313 14.22 16.10 7.65
N ASN A 314 13.67 15.91 8.85
CA ASN A 314 13.15 14.63 9.29
C ASN A 314 11.95 14.17 8.44
N SER A 315 11.01 15.09 8.16
CA SER A 315 9.85 14.80 7.30
C SER A 315 10.27 14.39 5.89
N ILE A 316 11.30 15.01 5.33
CA ILE A 316 11.83 14.66 4.01
C ILE A 316 12.48 13.27 4.04
N VAL A 317 13.29 12.93 5.06
CA VAL A 317 13.91 11.62 5.19
C VAL A 317 12.86 10.52 5.28
N MET A 318 11.82 10.71 6.10
CA MET A 318 10.71 9.76 6.23
C MET A 318 9.93 9.60 4.91
N ALA A 319 9.64 10.69 4.23
CA ALA A 319 8.94 10.66 2.96
C ALA A 319 9.75 10.00 1.83
N LEU A 320 11.07 10.21 1.81
CA LEU A 320 11.96 9.53 0.84
C LEU A 320 12.00 8.02 1.10
N ALA A 321 12.04 7.59 2.36
CA ALA A 321 11.96 6.17 2.71
C ALA A 321 10.61 5.55 2.30
N GLY A 322 9.49 6.25 2.53
CA GLY A 322 8.17 5.81 2.06
C GLY A 322 8.08 5.76 0.53
N ALA A 323 8.60 6.78 -0.15
CA ALA A 323 8.65 6.80 -1.62
C ALA A 323 9.51 5.68 -2.19
N GLU A 324 10.62 5.32 -1.54
CA GLU A 324 11.44 4.18 -1.94
C GLU A 324 10.66 2.86 -1.87
N ARG A 325 9.89 2.63 -0.79
CA ARG A 325 9.01 1.45 -0.68
C ARG A 325 7.94 1.41 -1.77
N ILE A 326 7.25 2.55 -2.01
CA ILE A 326 6.28 2.68 -3.11
C ILE A 326 6.91 2.34 -4.45
N PHE A 327 8.11 2.86 -4.73
CA PHE A 327 8.77 2.61 -6.01
C PHE A 327 9.33 1.21 -6.13
N ASN A 328 9.76 0.58 -5.04
CA ASN A 328 10.14 -0.82 -5.04
C ASN A 328 8.95 -1.71 -5.41
N LEU A 329 7.76 -1.48 -4.82
CA LEU A 329 6.54 -2.17 -5.23
C LEU A 329 6.25 -1.99 -6.73
N MET A 330 6.44 -0.78 -7.27
CA MET A 330 6.22 -0.49 -8.70
C MET A 330 7.32 -1.03 -9.62
N ASP A 331 8.45 -1.45 -9.09
CA ASP A 331 9.57 -2.04 -9.82
C ASP A 331 9.60 -3.58 -9.68
N GLU A 332 8.69 -4.18 -8.87
CA GLU A 332 8.49 -5.63 -8.79
C GLU A 332 8.15 -6.22 -10.16
N GLU A 333 8.60 -7.42 -10.42
CA GLU A 333 8.34 -8.09 -11.68
C GLU A 333 6.86 -8.46 -11.82
N VAL A 334 6.25 -8.04 -12.92
CA VAL A 334 4.86 -8.40 -13.24
C VAL A 334 4.76 -9.88 -13.62
N GLU A 335 3.58 -10.45 -13.46
CA GLU A 335 3.32 -11.84 -13.87
C GLU A 335 3.65 -12.03 -15.35
N GLN A 336 4.60 -12.93 -15.64
CA GLN A 336 5.01 -13.24 -17.01
C GLN A 336 3.98 -14.16 -17.67
N ASP A 337 3.61 -13.83 -18.90
CA ASP A 337 2.70 -14.66 -19.73
C ASP A 337 3.25 -14.77 -21.16
N ASN A 338 4.00 -15.84 -21.39
CA ASN A 338 4.62 -16.15 -22.69
C ASN A 338 3.77 -17.12 -23.53
N GLY A 339 2.49 -17.33 -23.16
CA GLY A 339 1.59 -18.22 -23.88
C GLY A 339 1.28 -17.75 -25.31
N ASP A 340 1.25 -18.68 -26.26
CA ASP A 340 0.90 -18.49 -27.67
C ASP A 340 -0.47 -19.08 -28.02
N VAL A 341 -1.01 -19.98 -27.20
CA VAL A 341 -2.30 -20.63 -27.38
C VAL A 341 -3.40 -19.80 -26.69
N THR A 342 -4.50 -19.57 -27.40
CA THR A 342 -5.66 -18.78 -26.95
C THR A 342 -6.94 -19.59 -26.93
N LEU A 343 -7.90 -19.23 -26.07
CA LEU A 343 -9.22 -19.85 -26.00
C LEU A 343 -10.21 -19.06 -26.86
N VAL A 344 -10.90 -19.74 -27.79
CA VAL A 344 -11.85 -19.14 -28.70
C VAL A 344 -13.19 -19.89 -28.71
N ASN A 345 -14.29 -19.14 -29.01
CA ASN A 345 -15.58 -19.79 -29.30
C ASN A 345 -15.53 -20.45 -30.65
N VAL A 346 -16.13 -21.64 -30.74
CA VAL A 346 -16.14 -22.43 -31.98
C VAL A 346 -17.51 -22.99 -32.28
N LYS A 347 -17.74 -23.32 -33.55
CA LYS A 347 -18.87 -24.09 -34.02
C LYS A 347 -18.39 -25.16 -35.00
N TYR A 348 -19.19 -26.20 -35.23
CA TYR A 348 -18.92 -27.19 -36.28
C TYR A 348 -19.49 -26.71 -37.60
N ASP A 349 -18.70 -26.85 -38.67
CA ASP A 349 -19.17 -26.62 -40.02
C ASP A 349 -19.96 -27.85 -40.52
N ARG A 350 -20.43 -27.79 -41.79
CA ARG A 350 -21.17 -28.92 -42.41
C ARG A 350 -20.34 -30.19 -42.61
N ASN A 351 -19.03 -30.11 -42.44
CA ASN A 351 -18.07 -31.20 -42.61
C ASN A 351 -17.50 -31.66 -41.26
N ASP A 352 -18.11 -31.27 -40.14
CA ASP A 352 -17.66 -31.58 -38.78
C ASP A 352 -16.29 -30.96 -38.41
N ASN A 353 -15.83 -29.94 -39.13
CA ASN A 353 -14.61 -29.23 -38.75
C ASN A 353 -14.91 -28.15 -37.73
N ILE A 354 -13.98 -27.95 -36.80
CA ILE A 354 -14.04 -26.88 -35.80
C ILE A 354 -13.69 -25.53 -36.48
N VAL A 355 -14.60 -24.56 -36.43
CA VAL A 355 -14.43 -23.23 -36.99
C VAL A 355 -14.67 -22.18 -35.92
N GLU A 356 -13.78 -21.21 -35.83
CA GLU A 356 -13.90 -20.07 -34.91
C GLU A 356 -15.13 -19.21 -35.22
N THR A 357 -15.82 -18.72 -34.20
CA THR A 357 -17.01 -17.89 -34.34
C THR A 357 -17.03 -16.81 -33.24
N GLU A 358 -17.59 -15.64 -33.56
CA GLU A 358 -17.87 -14.59 -32.57
C GLU A 358 -19.19 -14.84 -31.82
N GLU A 359 -20.02 -15.75 -32.29
CA GLU A 359 -21.28 -16.11 -31.65
C GLU A 359 -21.02 -16.86 -30.33
N LYS A 360 -21.85 -16.61 -29.31
CA LYS A 360 -21.80 -17.29 -28.01
C LYS A 360 -22.39 -18.69 -28.15
N THR A 361 -21.52 -19.64 -28.47
CA THR A 361 -21.93 -21.07 -28.76
C THR A 361 -21.83 -21.98 -27.55
N TYR A 362 -21.22 -21.50 -26.44
CA TYR A 362 -20.84 -22.34 -25.29
C TYR A 362 -19.92 -23.53 -25.64
N MET A 363 -19.36 -23.55 -26.85
CA MET A 363 -18.34 -24.48 -27.26
C MET A 363 -17.02 -23.73 -27.42
N TRP A 364 -15.99 -24.27 -26.82
CA TRP A 364 -14.67 -23.66 -26.77
C TRP A 364 -13.60 -24.56 -27.35
N ALA A 365 -12.58 -24.00 -27.99
CA ALA A 365 -11.39 -24.67 -28.41
C ALA A 365 -10.12 -23.84 -28.17
N TRP A 366 -9.03 -24.55 -27.96
CA TRP A 366 -7.69 -23.99 -27.96
C TRP A 366 -7.26 -23.73 -29.40
N LYS A 367 -6.92 -22.47 -29.69
CA LYS A 367 -6.39 -22.02 -30.98
C LYS A 367 -4.87 -21.95 -30.89
N GLU A 368 -4.20 -22.76 -31.64
CA GLU A 368 -2.74 -22.84 -31.77
C GLU A 368 -2.32 -22.45 -33.18
N VAL A 369 -1.53 -21.37 -33.30
CA VAL A 369 -0.96 -20.93 -34.58
C VAL A 369 0.36 -21.69 -34.78
N GLN A 370 0.40 -22.52 -35.82
CA GLN A 370 1.59 -23.30 -36.15
C GLN A 370 2.66 -22.44 -36.82
N LYS A 371 3.91 -22.93 -36.85
CA LYS A 371 5.04 -22.20 -37.47
C LYS A 371 4.89 -21.95 -38.97
N ASP A 372 4.09 -22.77 -39.65
CA ASP A 372 3.74 -22.64 -41.09
C ASP A 372 2.58 -21.67 -41.35
N GLY A 373 2.01 -21.04 -40.32
CA GLY A 373 0.86 -20.15 -40.39
C GLY A 373 -0.50 -20.88 -40.38
N SER A 374 -0.54 -22.20 -40.36
CA SER A 374 -1.78 -22.97 -40.19
C SER A 374 -2.30 -22.81 -38.73
N VAL A 375 -3.62 -22.94 -38.56
CA VAL A 375 -4.25 -22.87 -37.25
C VAL A 375 -4.79 -24.27 -36.90
N LYS A 376 -4.36 -24.78 -35.75
CA LYS A 376 -4.88 -26.00 -35.17
C LYS A 376 -5.87 -25.65 -34.07
N TYR A 377 -7.05 -26.24 -34.10
CA TYR A 377 -8.05 -26.16 -33.04
C TYR A 377 -8.09 -27.49 -32.28
N THR A 378 -7.93 -27.40 -30.95
CA THR A 378 -8.10 -28.54 -30.05
C THR A 378 -9.32 -28.23 -29.17
N ARG A 379 -10.33 -29.11 -29.20
CA ARG A 379 -11.55 -28.94 -28.40
C ARG A 379 -11.20 -28.84 -26.92
N LEU A 380 -11.81 -27.90 -26.23
CA LEU A 380 -11.72 -27.82 -24.78
C LEU A 380 -12.54 -28.94 -24.14
N THR A 381 -11.87 -29.89 -23.50
CA THR A 381 -12.48 -31.05 -22.84
C THR A 381 -12.24 -31.05 -21.33
N GLY A 382 -11.17 -30.44 -20.89
CA GLY A 382 -10.82 -30.36 -19.47
C GLY A 382 -9.94 -31.52 -19.00
N GLU A 383 -9.21 -32.18 -19.89
CA GLU A 383 -8.22 -33.18 -19.51
C GLU A 383 -6.98 -32.47 -18.91
N VAL A 384 -6.55 -32.86 -17.70
CA VAL A 384 -5.36 -32.30 -17.03
C VAL A 384 -4.41 -33.44 -16.66
N LYS A 385 -3.14 -33.31 -17.07
CA LYS A 385 -2.10 -34.31 -16.75
C LYS A 385 -0.83 -33.68 -16.28
N PHE A 386 -0.22 -34.27 -15.25
CA PHE A 386 1.10 -33.93 -14.72
C PHE A 386 2.06 -35.05 -15.00
N PHE A 387 3.27 -34.75 -15.40
CA PHE A 387 4.34 -35.69 -15.68
C PHE A 387 5.58 -35.28 -14.92
N ASP A 388 5.96 -36.08 -13.93
CA ASP A 388 7.19 -35.98 -13.15
C ASP A 388 7.44 -34.55 -12.63
N VAL A 389 6.42 -33.91 -11.98
CA VAL A 389 6.45 -32.52 -11.56
C VAL A 389 7.06 -32.39 -10.19
N ASP A 390 8.18 -31.67 -10.10
CA ASP A 390 8.77 -31.18 -8.87
C ASP A 390 8.45 -29.69 -8.68
N PHE A 391 8.07 -29.30 -7.47
CA PHE A 391 7.75 -27.89 -7.18
C PHE A 391 8.05 -27.48 -5.74
N GLY A 392 8.57 -26.26 -5.57
CA GLY A 392 8.70 -25.56 -4.29
C GLY A 392 8.45 -24.07 -4.43
N TYR A 393 7.80 -23.47 -3.46
CA TYR A 393 7.59 -22.00 -3.41
C TYR A 393 8.91 -21.23 -3.28
N ASN A 394 9.91 -21.88 -2.67
CA ASN A 394 11.29 -21.42 -2.59
C ASN A 394 12.22 -22.49 -3.15
N PRO A 395 13.32 -22.11 -3.85
CA PRO A 395 14.26 -23.08 -4.43
C PRO A 395 14.90 -24.03 -3.39
N GLU A 396 14.98 -23.62 -2.13
CA GLU A 396 15.59 -24.41 -1.04
C GLU A 396 14.63 -25.45 -0.43
N LYS A 397 13.32 -25.36 -0.70
CA LYS A 397 12.31 -26.24 -0.10
C LYS A 397 11.33 -26.72 -1.15
N ILE A 398 11.57 -27.93 -1.67
CA ILE A 398 10.64 -28.62 -2.55
C ILE A 398 9.45 -29.11 -1.71
N VAL A 399 8.25 -28.91 -2.22
CA VAL A 399 6.96 -29.26 -1.58
C VAL A 399 6.28 -30.42 -2.28
N LEU A 400 6.42 -30.51 -3.61
CA LEU A 400 5.92 -31.61 -4.42
C LEU A 400 7.10 -32.34 -5.05
N HIS A 401 7.07 -33.66 -5.02
CA HIS A 401 8.13 -34.51 -5.52
C HIS A 401 7.55 -35.55 -6.48
N ASP A 402 8.01 -35.54 -7.74
CA ASP A 402 7.73 -36.56 -8.72
C ASP A 402 6.22 -36.79 -8.90
N ILE A 403 5.48 -35.69 -9.01
CA ILE A 403 4.02 -35.75 -9.14
C ILE A 403 3.64 -36.14 -10.56
N THR A 404 3.08 -37.36 -10.70
CA THR A 404 2.45 -37.85 -11.92
C THR A 404 0.98 -38.10 -11.63
N LEU A 405 0.09 -37.35 -12.29
CA LEU A 405 -1.35 -37.49 -12.18
C LEU A 405 -2.03 -37.27 -13.53
N TYR A 406 -3.19 -37.84 -13.67
CA TYR A 406 -4.05 -37.62 -14.83
C TYR A 406 -5.51 -37.58 -14.35
N ALA A 407 -6.25 -36.65 -14.91
CA ALA A 407 -7.69 -36.52 -14.80
C ALA A 407 -8.24 -36.43 -16.22
N ASP A 408 -9.01 -37.43 -16.63
CA ASP A 408 -9.66 -37.44 -17.92
C ASP A 408 -10.94 -36.60 -17.91
N HIS A 409 -11.48 -36.33 -19.09
CA HIS A 409 -12.69 -35.50 -19.23
C HIS A 409 -13.85 -36.04 -18.39
N GLY A 410 -14.42 -35.17 -17.54
CA GLY A 410 -15.59 -35.51 -16.73
C GLY A 410 -15.27 -36.30 -15.47
N GLU A 411 -14.00 -36.63 -15.18
CA GLU A 411 -13.61 -37.30 -13.94
C GLU A 411 -13.60 -36.38 -12.72
N LYS A 412 -14.04 -36.92 -11.60
CA LYS A 412 -13.91 -36.32 -10.30
C LYS A 412 -12.71 -36.91 -9.55
N VAL A 413 -11.68 -36.10 -9.37
CA VAL A 413 -10.42 -36.45 -8.70
C VAL A 413 -10.39 -35.83 -7.30
N ALA A 414 -10.30 -36.67 -6.27
CA ALA A 414 -10.17 -36.22 -4.87
C ALA A 414 -8.73 -36.32 -4.38
N PHE A 415 -8.22 -35.25 -3.81
CA PHE A 415 -6.95 -35.22 -3.09
C PHE A 415 -7.18 -35.41 -1.60
N VAL A 416 -6.54 -36.43 -1.02
CA VAL A 416 -6.64 -36.81 0.39
C VAL A 416 -5.24 -36.84 1.01
N GLY A 417 -5.10 -36.43 2.25
CA GLY A 417 -3.81 -36.44 2.96
C GLY A 417 -3.78 -35.39 4.08
N ALA A 418 -2.78 -35.45 4.93
CA ALA A 418 -2.59 -34.53 6.04
C ALA A 418 -2.42 -33.07 5.56
N THR A 419 -2.62 -32.12 6.50
CA THR A 419 -2.31 -30.70 6.23
C THR A 419 -0.83 -30.56 5.89
N GLY A 420 -0.53 -29.79 4.83
CA GLY A 420 0.83 -29.66 4.32
C GLY A 420 1.31 -30.76 3.38
N ALA A 421 0.49 -31.79 3.05
CA ALA A 421 0.87 -32.85 2.11
C ALA A 421 1.02 -32.38 0.65
N GLY A 422 0.66 -31.12 0.31
CA GLY A 422 0.81 -30.57 -1.04
C GLY A 422 -0.49 -30.46 -1.85
N LYS A 423 -1.66 -30.77 -1.28
CA LYS A 423 -2.97 -30.72 -1.97
C LYS A 423 -3.27 -29.38 -2.63
N THR A 424 -3.23 -28.29 -1.86
CA THR A 424 -3.45 -26.91 -2.34
C THR A 424 -2.35 -26.48 -3.33
N THR A 425 -1.14 -27.00 -3.19
CA THR A 425 -0.05 -26.72 -4.15
C THR A 425 -0.36 -27.25 -5.54
N ILE A 426 -0.92 -28.47 -5.66
CA ILE A 426 -1.35 -29.04 -6.94
C ILE A 426 -2.42 -28.14 -7.60
N THR A 427 -3.41 -27.69 -6.84
CA THR A 427 -4.47 -26.81 -7.38
C THR A 427 -3.93 -25.44 -7.79
N ASN A 428 -2.94 -24.89 -7.06
CA ASN A 428 -2.25 -23.65 -7.44
C ASN A 428 -1.48 -23.80 -8.76
N LEU A 429 -0.92 -24.98 -9.04
CA LEU A 429 -0.23 -25.27 -10.29
C LEU A 429 -1.21 -25.46 -11.46
N ILE A 430 -2.38 -26.05 -11.24
CA ILE A 430 -3.45 -26.16 -12.27
C ILE A 430 -3.91 -24.75 -12.68
N ASN A 431 -4.07 -23.83 -11.72
CA ASN A 431 -4.43 -22.42 -11.99
C ASN A 431 -3.26 -21.60 -12.56
N ARG A 432 -2.07 -22.20 -12.64
CA ARG A 432 -0.85 -21.52 -13.05
C ARG A 432 -0.63 -20.20 -12.29
N PHE A 433 -0.88 -20.22 -10.97
CA PHE A 433 -0.48 -19.13 -10.07
C PHE A 433 1.02 -19.11 -9.85
N TYR A 434 1.64 -20.28 -10.04
CA TYR A 434 3.08 -20.50 -10.03
C TYR A 434 3.48 -21.31 -11.28
N ASP A 435 4.59 -20.95 -11.88
CA ASP A 435 5.17 -21.72 -12.98
C ASP A 435 6.13 -22.78 -12.41
N ILE A 436 6.14 -23.98 -13.00
CA ILE A 436 7.02 -25.08 -12.61
C ILE A 436 8.40 -24.94 -13.24
N ALA A 437 9.42 -25.41 -12.55
CA ALA A 437 10.79 -25.45 -13.05
C ALA A 437 11.14 -26.80 -13.67
N ASP A 438 10.53 -27.90 -13.20
CA ASP A 438 10.78 -29.27 -13.65
C ASP A 438 9.48 -30.04 -13.85
N GLY A 439 9.51 -31.00 -14.77
CA GLY A 439 8.32 -31.75 -15.20
C GLY A 439 7.48 -31.03 -16.26
N THR A 440 6.28 -31.57 -16.51
CA THR A 440 5.35 -31.00 -17.49
C THR A 440 3.91 -31.13 -17.00
N ILE A 441 3.13 -30.04 -17.15
CA ILE A 441 1.68 -30.07 -16.97
C ILE A 441 1.03 -29.83 -18.33
N THR A 442 0.07 -30.68 -18.70
CA THR A 442 -0.71 -30.50 -19.92
C THR A 442 -2.19 -30.28 -19.61
N TYR A 443 -2.83 -29.48 -20.44
CA TYR A 443 -4.27 -29.27 -20.47
C TYR A 443 -4.76 -29.55 -21.89
N ASP A 444 -5.66 -30.55 -22.05
CA ASP A 444 -6.10 -31.07 -23.34
C ASP A 444 -4.92 -31.46 -24.26
N GLY A 445 -3.85 -32.04 -23.69
CA GLY A 445 -2.63 -32.39 -24.38
C GLY A 445 -1.70 -31.23 -24.74
N ILE A 446 -2.05 -29.99 -24.41
CA ILE A 446 -1.24 -28.80 -24.64
C ILE A 446 -0.46 -28.45 -23.36
N ASN A 447 0.86 -28.22 -23.48
CA ASN A 447 1.65 -27.78 -22.33
C ASN A 447 1.07 -26.46 -21.78
N ILE A 448 0.74 -26.45 -20.49
CA ILE A 448 0.10 -25.31 -19.80
C ILE A 448 0.90 -24.00 -19.93
N ASN A 449 2.23 -24.09 -20.08
CA ASN A 449 3.09 -22.93 -20.27
C ASN A 449 2.91 -22.24 -21.63
N ARG A 450 2.35 -22.94 -22.61
CA ARG A 450 2.01 -22.38 -23.93
C ARG A 450 0.63 -21.73 -23.97
N ILE A 451 -0.24 -22.03 -23.01
CA ILE A 451 -1.58 -21.43 -22.93
C ILE A 451 -1.47 -20.06 -22.26
N LYS A 452 -2.12 -19.04 -22.83
CA LYS A 452 -2.20 -17.72 -22.16
C LYS A 452 -2.87 -17.85 -20.80
N LYS A 453 -2.25 -17.31 -19.75
CA LYS A 453 -2.75 -17.39 -18.37
C LYS A 453 -4.18 -16.92 -18.23
N LYS A 454 -4.55 -15.81 -18.90
CA LYS A 454 -5.92 -15.29 -18.91
C LYS A 454 -6.92 -16.31 -19.48
N ASP A 455 -6.56 -16.97 -20.57
CA ASP A 455 -7.44 -17.92 -21.26
C ASP A 455 -7.51 -19.25 -20.50
N LEU A 456 -6.38 -19.69 -19.92
CA LEU A 456 -6.36 -20.85 -19.01
C LEU A 456 -7.31 -20.63 -17.83
N ARG A 457 -7.15 -19.51 -17.10
CA ARG A 457 -7.97 -19.20 -15.92
C ARG A 457 -9.44 -19.01 -16.26
N ARG A 458 -9.76 -18.56 -17.48
CA ARG A 458 -11.13 -18.48 -17.97
C ARG A 458 -11.79 -19.86 -18.14
N SER A 459 -11.00 -20.90 -18.43
CA SER A 459 -11.49 -22.28 -18.57
C SER A 459 -11.61 -23.02 -17.23
N LEU A 460 -11.16 -22.40 -16.13
CA LEU A 460 -11.15 -22.97 -14.78
C LEU A 460 -12.14 -22.24 -13.87
N GLY A 461 -12.89 -22.97 -13.08
CA GLY A 461 -13.70 -22.44 -11.98
C GLY A 461 -13.07 -22.84 -10.65
N ILE A 462 -13.10 -21.94 -9.69
CA ILE A 462 -12.57 -22.19 -8.35
C ILE A 462 -13.58 -21.84 -7.28
N VAL A 463 -13.77 -22.74 -6.34
CA VAL A 463 -14.50 -22.47 -5.07
C VAL A 463 -13.51 -22.71 -3.94
N LEU A 464 -13.12 -21.63 -3.28
CA LEU A 464 -12.16 -21.65 -2.18
C LEU A 464 -12.85 -21.89 -0.83
N GLN A 465 -12.10 -22.39 0.13
CA GLN A 465 -12.51 -22.53 1.53
C GLN A 465 -12.92 -21.19 2.12
N ASP A 466 -12.07 -20.18 1.98
CA ASP A 466 -12.34 -18.81 2.41
C ASP A 466 -13.03 -18.04 1.29
N THR A 467 -14.31 -17.78 1.47
CA THR A 467 -15.12 -17.07 0.49
C THR A 467 -14.96 -15.57 0.66
N ASN A 468 -14.26 -14.93 -0.27
CA ASN A 468 -14.16 -13.48 -0.33
C ASN A 468 -15.29 -12.91 -1.20
N LEU A 469 -16.13 -12.06 -0.60
CA LEU A 469 -17.14 -11.28 -1.30
C LEU A 469 -16.68 -9.83 -1.44
N PHE A 470 -17.20 -9.15 -2.45
CA PHE A 470 -16.89 -7.74 -2.71
C PHE A 470 -18.05 -6.86 -2.27
N THR A 471 -17.74 -5.63 -1.86
CA THR A 471 -18.76 -4.62 -1.61
C THR A 471 -19.57 -4.37 -2.87
N GLY A 472 -20.88 -4.56 -2.81
CA GLY A 472 -21.81 -4.48 -3.92
C GLY A 472 -23.03 -5.34 -3.69
N THR A 473 -23.91 -5.47 -4.67
CA THR A 473 -25.11 -6.31 -4.55
C THR A 473 -24.76 -7.81 -4.61
N ILE A 474 -25.66 -8.65 -4.12
CA ILE A 474 -25.54 -10.11 -4.28
C ILE A 474 -25.46 -10.47 -5.75
N LYS A 475 -26.29 -9.86 -6.58
CA LYS A 475 -26.30 -10.03 -8.04
C LYS A 475 -24.94 -9.73 -8.67
N GLU A 476 -24.31 -8.61 -8.29
CA GLU A 476 -22.96 -8.25 -8.76
C GLU A 476 -21.89 -9.23 -8.29
N ASN A 477 -21.99 -9.72 -7.07
CA ASN A 477 -21.10 -10.73 -6.53
C ASN A 477 -21.17 -12.07 -7.26
N ILE A 478 -22.36 -12.52 -7.68
CA ILE A 478 -22.51 -13.71 -8.51
C ILE A 478 -22.00 -13.43 -9.93
N ARG A 479 -22.40 -12.28 -10.54
CA ARG A 479 -21.97 -11.88 -11.89
C ARG A 479 -20.44 -11.69 -12.02
N TYR A 480 -19.73 -11.58 -10.89
CA TYR A 480 -18.27 -11.50 -10.92
C TYR A 480 -17.60 -12.70 -11.61
N GLY A 481 -18.24 -13.87 -11.63
CA GLY A 481 -17.76 -15.04 -12.36
C GLY A 481 -17.80 -14.88 -13.89
N ASN A 482 -18.78 -14.10 -14.39
CA ASN A 482 -18.91 -13.71 -15.80
C ASN A 482 -19.59 -12.34 -15.89
N LEU A 483 -18.79 -11.29 -16.12
CA LEU A 483 -19.28 -9.90 -16.13
C LEU A 483 -20.31 -9.61 -17.23
N ASP A 484 -20.32 -10.41 -18.30
CA ASP A 484 -21.24 -10.29 -19.44
C ASP A 484 -22.52 -11.14 -19.25
N ALA A 485 -22.71 -11.78 -18.09
CA ALA A 485 -23.88 -12.60 -17.81
C ALA A 485 -25.15 -11.75 -17.66
N THR A 486 -26.24 -12.23 -18.26
CA THR A 486 -27.56 -11.64 -18.09
C THR A 486 -28.11 -11.88 -16.68
N ASP A 487 -29.17 -11.15 -16.30
CA ASP A 487 -29.82 -11.37 -15.00
C ASP A 487 -30.40 -12.80 -14.91
N GLU A 488 -30.94 -13.33 -16.00
CA GLU A 488 -31.49 -14.68 -16.08
C GLU A 488 -30.41 -15.76 -15.87
N GLU A 489 -29.20 -15.56 -16.44
CA GLU A 489 -28.05 -16.45 -16.23
C GLU A 489 -27.60 -16.40 -14.76
N VAL A 490 -27.58 -15.22 -14.13
CA VAL A 490 -27.26 -15.05 -12.71
C VAL A 490 -28.28 -15.76 -11.82
N TYR A 491 -29.58 -15.60 -12.10
CA TYR A 491 -30.64 -16.31 -11.35
C TYR A 491 -30.59 -17.82 -11.54
N ALA A 492 -30.27 -18.29 -12.76
CA ALA A 492 -30.09 -19.71 -13.02
C ALA A 492 -28.91 -20.29 -12.24
N ALA A 493 -27.78 -19.57 -12.19
CA ALA A 493 -26.62 -19.96 -11.41
C ALA A 493 -26.89 -19.99 -9.90
N ALA A 494 -27.66 -19.03 -9.38
CA ALA A 494 -28.07 -19.01 -7.98
C ALA A 494 -28.99 -20.19 -7.63
N ARG A 495 -29.92 -20.56 -8.52
CA ARG A 495 -30.77 -21.76 -8.35
C ARG A 495 -29.96 -23.04 -8.36
N LEU A 496 -29.01 -23.17 -9.29
CA LEU A 496 -28.11 -24.32 -9.35
C LEU A 496 -27.31 -24.49 -8.06
N ALA A 497 -26.82 -23.38 -7.52
CA ALA A 497 -26.06 -23.35 -6.25
C ALA A 497 -26.95 -23.54 -5.00
N ASN A 498 -28.28 -23.63 -5.12
CA ASN A 498 -29.25 -23.57 -4.02
C ASN A 498 -29.17 -22.28 -3.18
N ALA A 499 -28.74 -21.17 -3.79
CA ALA A 499 -28.65 -19.86 -3.15
C ALA A 499 -29.94 -19.04 -3.27
N ASP A 500 -30.78 -19.28 -4.25
CA ASP A 500 -31.97 -18.51 -4.61
C ASP A 500 -32.97 -18.38 -3.44
N GLU A 501 -33.17 -19.47 -2.69
CA GLU A 501 -34.12 -19.49 -1.56
C GLU A 501 -33.73 -18.46 -0.48
N PHE A 502 -32.48 -18.50 -0.02
CA PHE A 502 -32.07 -17.56 1.03
C PHE A 502 -31.95 -16.11 0.51
N ILE A 503 -31.57 -15.92 -0.77
CA ILE A 503 -31.49 -14.59 -1.38
C ILE A 503 -32.87 -13.93 -1.40
N ASN A 504 -33.90 -14.67 -1.78
CA ASN A 504 -35.28 -14.17 -1.82
C ASN A 504 -35.89 -13.92 -0.42
N MET A 505 -35.30 -14.45 0.65
CA MET A 505 -35.66 -14.14 2.03
C MET A 505 -35.07 -12.81 2.54
N LEU A 506 -34.09 -12.24 1.84
CA LEU A 506 -33.52 -10.95 2.20
C LEU A 506 -34.45 -9.81 1.78
N PRO A 507 -34.45 -8.68 2.50
CA PRO A 507 -35.36 -7.57 2.23
C PRO A 507 -35.36 -7.07 0.78
N ASP A 508 -34.16 -6.97 0.18
CA ASP A 508 -33.95 -6.47 -1.19
C ASP A 508 -33.58 -7.60 -2.17
N GLY A 509 -33.70 -8.88 -1.76
CA GLY A 509 -33.39 -10.03 -2.59
C GLY A 509 -31.99 -9.96 -3.21
N TYR A 510 -31.90 -10.09 -4.54
CA TYR A 510 -30.65 -10.03 -5.31
C TYR A 510 -29.97 -8.65 -5.30
N ASP A 511 -30.72 -7.58 -5.01
CA ASP A 511 -30.20 -6.21 -4.93
C ASP A 511 -29.73 -5.86 -3.50
N THR A 512 -29.79 -6.81 -2.56
CA THR A 512 -29.23 -6.64 -1.21
C THR A 512 -27.75 -6.32 -1.30
N VAL A 513 -27.36 -5.19 -0.70
CA VAL A 513 -25.96 -4.73 -0.70
C VAL A 513 -25.17 -5.42 0.40
N ILE A 514 -24.08 -6.05 0.01
CA ILE A 514 -23.08 -6.65 0.90
C ILE A 514 -21.98 -5.63 1.14
N SER A 515 -21.57 -5.41 2.38
CA SER A 515 -20.46 -4.57 2.76
C SER A 515 -19.26 -5.42 3.22
N GLY A 516 -18.06 -5.04 2.82
CA GLY A 516 -16.85 -5.76 3.14
C GLY A 516 -16.85 -7.21 2.60
N ASP A 517 -16.36 -8.14 3.41
CA ASP A 517 -16.26 -9.58 3.11
C ASP A 517 -17.58 -10.37 3.31
N GLY A 518 -18.72 -9.67 3.44
CA GLY A 518 -20.01 -10.31 3.67
C GLY A 518 -20.26 -10.72 5.13
N GLY A 519 -19.73 -9.98 6.10
CA GLY A 519 -19.90 -10.26 7.53
C GLY A 519 -21.36 -10.33 8.03
N SER A 520 -22.32 -9.80 7.27
CA SER A 520 -23.77 -9.93 7.55
C SER A 520 -24.36 -11.30 7.15
N LEU A 521 -23.65 -12.09 6.33
CA LEU A 521 -24.07 -13.41 5.88
C LEU A 521 -23.39 -14.51 6.69
N SER A 522 -24.11 -15.64 6.87
CA SER A 522 -23.50 -16.84 7.45
C SER A 522 -22.40 -17.41 6.53
N GLN A 523 -21.48 -18.19 7.07
CA GLN A 523 -20.43 -18.84 6.27
C GLN A 523 -21.02 -19.69 5.14
N GLY A 524 -22.07 -20.46 5.41
CA GLY A 524 -22.74 -21.27 4.40
C GLY A 524 -23.39 -20.42 3.30
N GLN A 525 -24.02 -19.29 3.63
CA GLN A 525 -24.58 -18.37 2.63
C GLN A 525 -23.47 -17.77 1.74
N ARG A 526 -22.33 -17.36 2.32
CA ARG A 526 -21.18 -16.90 1.53
C ARG A 526 -20.68 -18.00 0.59
N GLN A 527 -20.62 -19.24 1.06
CA GLN A 527 -20.19 -20.37 0.24
C GLN A 527 -21.15 -20.65 -0.92
N LEU A 528 -22.47 -20.57 -0.68
CA LEU A 528 -23.48 -20.71 -1.76
C LEU A 528 -23.30 -19.60 -2.82
N LEU A 529 -22.97 -18.38 -2.44
CA LEU A 529 -22.66 -17.31 -3.40
C LEU A 529 -21.36 -17.58 -4.18
N SER A 530 -20.35 -18.17 -3.55
CA SER A 530 -19.14 -18.60 -4.24
C SER A 530 -19.40 -19.70 -5.26
N ILE A 531 -20.26 -20.68 -4.92
CA ILE A 531 -20.72 -21.71 -5.84
C ILE A 531 -21.49 -21.11 -7.01
N ALA A 532 -22.41 -20.16 -6.75
CA ALA A 532 -23.18 -19.47 -7.79
C ALA A 532 -22.24 -18.64 -8.71
N ARG A 533 -21.21 -17.99 -8.15
CA ARG A 533 -20.15 -17.30 -8.91
C ARG A 533 -19.40 -18.23 -9.86
N ALA A 534 -19.07 -19.42 -9.40
CA ALA A 534 -18.43 -20.43 -10.23
C ALA A 534 -19.41 -21.02 -11.29
N ALA A 535 -20.67 -21.17 -10.93
CA ALA A 535 -21.72 -21.67 -11.82
C ALA A 535 -21.99 -20.73 -13.00
N VAL A 536 -22.03 -19.40 -12.78
CA VAL A 536 -22.29 -18.42 -13.86
C VAL A 536 -21.12 -18.33 -14.85
N ALA A 537 -19.91 -18.70 -14.44
CA ALA A 537 -18.74 -18.78 -15.31
C ALA A 537 -18.79 -20.00 -16.24
N ASP A 538 -19.51 -21.06 -15.85
CA ASP A 538 -19.70 -22.32 -16.58
C ASP A 538 -18.41 -22.94 -17.13
N PRO A 539 -17.37 -23.15 -16.32
CA PRO A 539 -16.09 -23.66 -16.78
C PRO A 539 -16.13 -25.20 -16.91
N PRO A 540 -15.37 -25.81 -17.85
CA PRO A 540 -15.29 -27.27 -18.00
C PRO A 540 -14.49 -27.96 -16.91
N VAL A 541 -13.62 -27.24 -16.21
CA VAL A 541 -12.81 -27.76 -15.11
C VAL A 541 -13.10 -26.99 -13.84
N MET A 542 -13.35 -27.69 -12.74
CA MET A 542 -13.63 -27.14 -11.43
C MET A 542 -12.56 -27.51 -10.41
N ILE A 543 -12.18 -26.57 -9.61
CA ILE A 543 -11.30 -26.76 -8.45
C ILE A 543 -12.07 -26.39 -7.20
N LEU A 544 -12.26 -27.34 -6.30
CA LEU A 544 -13.08 -27.20 -5.11
C LEU A 544 -12.23 -27.45 -3.86
N ASP A 545 -12.14 -26.45 -3.00
CA ASP A 545 -11.53 -26.60 -1.67
C ASP A 545 -12.65 -26.73 -0.62
N GLU A 546 -12.85 -27.96 -0.13
CA GLU A 546 -14.00 -28.34 0.69
C GLU A 546 -13.67 -28.21 2.19
N ALA A 547 -13.74 -27.00 2.76
CA ALA A 547 -13.71 -26.83 4.21
C ALA A 547 -15.03 -26.28 4.73
N THR A 548 -15.83 -27.15 5.30
CA THR A 548 -17.16 -26.82 5.85
C THR A 548 -17.23 -27.05 7.36
N SER A 549 -16.10 -27.09 8.05
CA SER A 549 -15.99 -27.43 9.47
C SER A 549 -16.76 -26.49 10.44
N SER A 550 -17.27 -25.36 9.93
CA SER A 550 -17.95 -24.35 10.76
C SER A 550 -19.38 -24.05 10.31
N ILE A 551 -20.00 -24.94 9.54
CA ILE A 551 -21.36 -24.75 9.00
C ILE A 551 -22.32 -25.73 9.72
N ASP A 552 -23.53 -25.27 10.06
CA ASP A 552 -24.57 -26.12 10.63
C ASP A 552 -25.01 -27.23 9.64
N THR A 553 -25.44 -28.37 10.15
CA THR A 553 -25.74 -29.59 9.36
C THR A 553 -26.80 -29.36 8.27
N ARG A 554 -27.80 -28.46 8.48
CA ARG A 554 -28.85 -28.19 7.49
C ARG A 554 -28.29 -27.38 6.33
N THR A 555 -27.59 -26.31 6.61
CA THR A 555 -26.93 -25.47 5.59
C THR A 555 -25.84 -26.25 4.86
N GLU A 556 -25.13 -27.11 5.57
CA GLU A 556 -24.17 -28.03 5.00
C GLU A 556 -24.76 -28.92 3.89
N ALA A 557 -25.92 -29.52 4.15
CA ALA A 557 -26.59 -30.36 3.15
C ALA A 557 -27.06 -29.55 1.92
N ILE A 558 -27.38 -28.27 2.08
CA ILE A 558 -27.73 -27.36 0.98
C ILE A 558 -26.50 -27.04 0.15
N VAL A 559 -25.38 -26.69 0.79
CA VAL A 559 -24.08 -26.40 0.15
C VAL A 559 -23.62 -27.63 -0.63
N GLN A 560 -23.70 -28.82 -0.02
CA GLN A 560 -23.28 -30.07 -0.68
C GLN A 560 -24.10 -30.33 -1.95
N ARG A 561 -25.43 -30.15 -1.92
CA ARG A 561 -26.27 -30.32 -3.13
C ARG A 561 -25.89 -29.29 -4.22
N GLY A 562 -25.58 -28.06 -3.85
CA GLY A 562 -25.09 -27.05 -4.80
C GLY A 562 -23.76 -27.43 -5.41
N MET A 563 -22.84 -27.95 -4.61
CA MET A 563 -21.56 -28.48 -5.08
C MET A 563 -21.75 -29.68 -6.03
N ASP A 564 -22.58 -30.67 -5.66
CA ASP A 564 -22.83 -31.83 -6.50
C ASP A 564 -23.44 -31.46 -7.86
N ALA A 565 -24.38 -30.50 -7.86
CA ALA A 565 -24.96 -29.98 -9.10
C ALA A 565 -23.91 -29.26 -9.97
N LEU A 566 -23.01 -28.47 -9.34
CA LEU A 566 -21.93 -27.78 -10.04
C LEU A 566 -20.91 -28.75 -10.65
N MET A 567 -20.65 -29.89 -10.01
CA MET A 567 -19.67 -30.89 -10.47
C MET A 567 -20.14 -31.71 -11.69
N THR A 568 -21.45 -31.82 -11.90
CA THR A 568 -22.01 -32.70 -12.91
C THR A 568 -21.53 -32.35 -14.32
N GLY A 569 -20.97 -33.32 -15.04
CA GLY A 569 -20.52 -33.21 -16.44
C GLY A 569 -19.20 -32.41 -16.61
N ARG A 570 -18.45 -32.18 -15.56
CA ARG A 570 -17.18 -31.44 -15.58
C ARG A 570 -16.04 -32.27 -15.02
N THR A 571 -14.83 -31.95 -15.41
CA THR A 571 -13.63 -32.46 -14.72
C THR A 571 -13.45 -31.70 -13.42
N VAL A 572 -13.33 -32.40 -12.29
CA VAL A 572 -13.35 -31.81 -10.97
C VAL A 572 -12.17 -32.26 -10.15
N PHE A 573 -11.44 -31.29 -9.61
CA PHE A 573 -10.41 -31.48 -8.59
C PHE A 573 -10.94 -31.04 -7.23
N VAL A 574 -11.03 -31.96 -6.28
CA VAL A 574 -11.54 -31.68 -4.94
C VAL A 574 -10.44 -31.88 -3.91
N ILE A 575 -10.14 -30.85 -3.12
CA ILE A 575 -9.40 -31.01 -1.86
C ILE A 575 -10.44 -31.46 -0.84
N ALA A 576 -10.49 -32.75 -0.61
CA ALA A 576 -11.58 -33.34 0.16
C ALA A 576 -11.22 -33.39 1.65
N HIS A 577 -12.10 -32.80 2.47
CA HIS A 577 -12.09 -32.91 3.92
C HIS A 577 -13.25 -33.78 4.44
N ARG A 578 -14.07 -34.34 3.54
CA ARG A 578 -15.23 -35.18 3.87
C ARG A 578 -15.14 -36.56 3.26
N LEU A 579 -15.46 -37.55 4.05
CA LEU A 579 -15.50 -38.95 3.60
C LEU A 579 -16.52 -39.21 2.49
N SER A 580 -17.67 -38.49 2.49
CA SER A 580 -18.70 -38.62 1.46
C SER A 580 -18.22 -38.15 0.10
N THR A 581 -17.56 -37.03 0.01
CA THR A 581 -17.03 -36.47 -1.23
C THR A 581 -15.91 -37.36 -1.79
N VAL A 582 -15.03 -37.84 -0.91
CA VAL A 582 -13.95 -38.78 -1.27
C VAL A 582 -14.53 -40.06 -1.84
N ARG A 583 -15.51 -40.67 -1.15
CA ARG A 583 -16.11 -41.93 -1.53
C ARG A 583 -16.73 -41.88 -2.94
N ASN A 584 -17.37 -40.76 -3.27
CA ASN A 584 -18.08 -40.57 -4.52
C ASN A 584 -17.20 -40.04 -5.66
N SER A 585 -15.88 -40.03 -5.50
CA SER A 585 -14.93 -39.60 -6.52
C SER A 585 -14.51 -40.80 -7.40
N ASP A 586 -14.32 -40.52 -8.71
CA ASP A 586 -13.88 -41.51 -9.67
C ASP A 586 -12.45 -41.96 -9.40
N VAL A 587 -11.60 -40.99 -9.03
CA VAL A 587 -10.20 -41.22 -8.68
C VAL A 587 -9.89 -40.52 -7.34
N ILE A 588 -9.27 -41.25 -6.44
CA ILE A 588 -8.76 -40.77 -5.16
C ILE A 588 -7.24 -40.85 -5.24
N MET A 589 -6.59 -39.74 -4.91
CA MET A 589 -5.13 -39.62 -4.82
C MET A 589 -4.74 -39.30 -3.39
N VAL A 590 -3.99 -40.21 -2.75
CA VAL A 590 -3.49 -40.03 -1.39
C VAL A 590 -2.12 -39.40 -1.44
N LEU A 591 -2.00 -38.22 -0.83
CA LEU A 591 -0.75 -37.46 -0.76
C LEU A 591 -0.13 -37.60 0.63
N GLU A 592 1.16 -37.86 0.64
CA GLU A 592 1.98 -37.85 1.86
C GLU A 592 3.36 -37.26 1.55
N LEU A 593 3.77 -36.26 2.33
CA LEU A 593 5.06 -35.57 2.19
C LEU A 593 5.38 -35.12 0.74
N GLY A 594 4.38 -34.59 0.05
CA GLY A 594 4.54 -34.09 -1.31
C GLY A 594 4.58 -35.15 -2.42
N ARG A 595 4.24 -36.41 -2.13
CA ARG A 595 4.19 -37.51 -3.11
C ARG A 595 2.80 -38.12 -3.17
N ILE A 596 2.40 -38.60 -4.32
CA ILE A 596 1.21 -39.45 -4.48
C ILE A 596 1.62 -40.89 -4.14
N ILE A 597 1.12 -41.41 -2.99
CA ILE A 597 1.48 -42.75 -2.49
C ILE A 597 0.45 -43.82 -2.87
N GLU A 598 -0.81 -43.43 -3.07
CA GLU A 598 -1.88 -44.33 -3.47
C GLU A 598 -2.79 -43.63 -4.49
N ARG A 599 -3.30 -44.40 -5.46
CA ARG A 599 -4.25 -43.97 -6.47
C ARG A 599 -5.22 -45.07 -6.80
N GLY A 600 -6.51 -44.76 -6.88
CA GLY A 600 -7.57 -45.69 -7.24
C GLY A 600 -8.94 -45.16 -6.90
N ASN A 601 -9.98 -45.96 -7.12
CA ASN A 601 -11.31 -45.63 -6.59
C ASN A 601 -11.48 -46.15 -5.16
N HIS A 602 -12.59 -45.76 -4.51
CA HIS A 602 -12.88 -46.12 -3.13
C HIS A 602 -12.72 -47.64 -2.85
N GLU A 603 -13.32 -48.52 -3.70
CA GLU A 603 -13.32 -49.95 -3.46
C GLU A 603 -11.91 -50.54 -3.60
N GLN A 604 -11.15 -50.08 -4.59
CA GLN A 604 -9.77 -50.51 -4.81
C GLN A 604 -8.89 -50.16 -3.60
N LEU A 605 -8.95 -48.92 -3.15
CA LEU A 605 -8.10 -48.45 -2.05
C LEU A 605 -8.50 -49.07 -0.70
N ILE A 606 -9.78 -49.31 -0.45
CA ILE A 606 -10.23 -50.05 0.75
C ILE A 606 -9.71 -51.47 0.75
N SER A 607 -9.72 -52.16 -0.43
CA SER A 607 -9.22 -53.52 -0.55
C SER A 607 -7.71 -53.65 -0.33
N GLN A 608 -6.94 -52.64 -0.68
CA GLN A 608 -5.48 -52.56 -0.48
C GLN A 608 -5.08 -52.44 0.99
N LYS A 609 -5.99 -51.98 1.87
CA LYS A 609 -5.74 -51.74 3.28
C LYS A 609 -4.53 -50.83 3.58
N GLY A 610 -4.26 -49.88 2.68
CA GLY A 610 -3.16 -48.93 2.76
C GLY A 610 -3.48 -47.69 3.60
N LYS A 611 -2.86 -46.58 3.25
CA LYS A 611 -3.03 -45.30 3.96
C LYS A 611 -4.47 -44.77 3.85
N TYR A 612 -5.09 -44.90 2.67
CA TYR A 612 -6.49 -44.51 2.48
C TYR A 612 -7.43 -45.28 3.40
N TYR A 613 -7.23 -46.60 3.55
CA TYR A 613 -8.02 -47.42 4.46
C TYR A 613 -7.90 -46.91 5.90
N GLN A 614 -6.68 -46.57 6.34
CA GLN A 614 -6.43 -46.06 7.68
C GLN A 614 -7.13 -44.71 7.91
N LEU A 615 -7.06 -43.81 6.93
CA LEU A 615 -7.74 -42.50 7.00
C LEU A 615 -9.27 -42.67 6.99
N TYR A 616 -9.80 -43.58 6.18
CA TYR A 616 -11.23 -43.80 6.08
C TYR A 616 -11.84 -44.48 7.32
N THR A 617 -11.13 -45.42 7.94
CA THR A 617 -11.61 -46.15 9.13
C THR A 617 -11.39 -45.41 10.43
N GLY A 618 -10.80 -44.22 10.41
CA GLY A 618 -10.50 -43.45 11.61
C GLY A 618 -9.31 -43.99 12.43
N ALA A 619 -8.52 -44.88 11.85
CA ALA A 619 -7.29 -45.38 12.49
C ALA A 619 -6.18 -44.29 12.57
N PHE A 620 -6.34 -43.22 11.79
CA PHE A 620 -5.63 -41.93 11.90
C PHE A 620 -6.65 -40.81 11.78
N GLU A 621 -6.64 -39.84 12.69
CA GLU A 621 -7.44 -38.64 12.54
C GLU A 621 -6.94 -37.82 11.35
N LEU A 622 -7.88 -37.34 10.52
CA LEU A 622 -7.62 -36.30 9.52
C LEU A 622 -7.46 -35.00 10.30
N GLU A 623 -6.27 -34.72 10.83
CA GLU A 623 -5.92 -33.42 11.41
C GLU A 623 -5.76 -32.34 10.33
#